data_897022162b7c152a5e1d65a4310d3012
#
_entry.id   897022162b7c152a5e1d65a4310d3012
#
_cell.length_a   1.000
_cell.length_b   1.000
_cell.length_c   1.000
_cell.angle_alpha   90.00
_cell.angle_beta   90.00
_cell.angle_gamma   90.00
#
_symmetry.space_group_name_H-M   'P 1'
#
loop_
_entity.id
_entity.type
_entity.pdbx_description
1 polymer ?
#
loop_
_entity_poly.entity_id
_entity_poly.type
_entity_poly.pdbx_seq_one_letter_code
_entity_poly.pdbx_strand_id
1 'polypeptide(L)'
;MPNHKIILTRGIQGSGKSTWAKKWCEEEPLKRIRWNNDDFRRMMGKYWVPQREGMVAAMKHMFFNEAMLREYDIVVDNMNLNPKEEAYFRAIIDKFNNSNLLDYTYELEFKDFLDITPEECIERDAKREGSNRIGKDVIMETYNRYKERINELKHENNSNK
;
A
#
# COMPACT_ATOMS: atom_id res chain seq x y z
N MET A 1 -3.73 -7.35 -25.24
CA MET A 1 -4.69 -7.44 -24.11
C MET A 1 -4.57 -6.22 -23.24
N PRO A 2 -5.69 -5.63 -22.79
CA PRO A 2 -5.63 -4.57 -21.80
C PRO A 2 -4.94 -5.08 -20.54
N ASN A 3 -4.03 -4.31 -20.01
CA ASN A 3 -3.26 -4.68 -18.85
C ASN A 3 -3.55 -3.68 -17.72
N HIS A 4 -4.13 -4.18 -16.65
CA HIS A 4 -4.43 -3.39 -15.46
C HIS A 4 -3.30 -3.53 -14.44
N LYS A 5 -3.31 -2.71 -13.41
CA LYS A 5 -2.22 -2.71 -12.45
C LYS A 5 -2.68 -2.69 -11.00
N ILE A 6 -1.88 -3.32 -10.17
CA ILE A 6 -1.88 -3.13 -8.71
C ILE A 6 -0.56 -2.45 -8.36
N ILE A 7 -0.63 -1.27 -7.76
CA ILE A 7 0.53 -0.49 -7.35
C ILE A 7 0.70 -0.61 -5.84
N LEU A 8 1.86 -1.08 -5.38
CA LEU A 8 2.23 -1.05 -3.96
C LEU A 8 3.05 0.22 -3.70
N THR A 9 2.55 1.11 -2.86
CA THR A 9 3.39 2.17 -2.30
C THR A 9 4.34 1.57 -1.28
N ARG A 10 5.62 1.97 -1.25
CA ARG A 10 6.57 1.46 -0.26
C ARG A 10 7.25 2.61 0.47
N GLY A 11 7.16 2.59 1.79
CA GLY A 11 7.75 3.60 2.66
C GLY A 11 7.14 3.62 4.05
N ILE A 12 7.82 4.28 4.99
CA ILE A 12 7.35 4.42 6.38
C ILE A 12 6.22 5.45 6.50
N GLN A 13 5.62 5.54 7.68
CA GLN A 13 4.60 6.54 7.96
C GLN A 13 5.13 7.96 7.73
N GLY A 14 4.32 8.83 7.16
CA GLY A 14 4.71 10.22 6.91
C GLY A 14 5.58 10.45 5.67
N SER A 15 5.81 9.43 4.84
CA SER A 15 6.66 9.56 3.65
C SER A 15 5.95 10.14 2.40
N GLY A 16 4.63 10.39 2.48
CA GLY A 16 3.87 10.99 1.37
C GLY A 16 3.04 10.01 0.54
N LYS A 17 2.98 8.74 0.94
CA LYS A 17 2.25 7.70 0.21
C LYS A 17 0.78 8.03 -0.02
N SER A 18 0.06 8.37 1.06
CA SER A 18 -1.39 8.62 0.99
C SER A 18 -1.72 9.86 0.17
N THR A 19 -0.92 10.90 0.27
CA THR A 19 -1.09 12.11 -0.54
C THR A 19 -0.98 11.77 -2.03
N TRP A 20 0.04 11.03 -2.40
CA TRP A 20 0.22 10.58 -3.78
C TRP A 20 -0.91 9.66 -4.24
N ALA A 21 -1.26 8.65 -3.42
CA ALA A 21 -2.27 7.65 -3.77
C ALA A 21 -3.65 8.29 -4.02
N LYS A 22 -4.06 9.21 -3.16
CA LYS A 22 -5.33 9.94 -3.29
C LYS A 22 -5.36 10.76 -4.56
N LYS A 23 -4.29 11.51 -4.84
CA LYS A 23 -4.18 12.30 -6.07
C LYS A 23 -4.24 11.42 -7.32
N TRP A 24 -3.51 10.31 -7.31
CA TRP A 24 -3.52 9.37 -8.42
C TRP A 24 -4.92 8.83 -8.73
N CYS A 25 -5.72 8.53 -7.68
CA CYS A 25 -7.10 8.11 -7.85
C CYS A 25 -8.00 9.24 -8.38
N GLU A 26 -7.81 10.46 -7.88
CA GLU A 26 -8.61 11.63 -8.30
C GLU A 26 -8.41 12.00 -9.77
N GLU A 27 -7.26 11.69 -10.34
CA GLU A 27 -6.97 11.96 -11.75
C GLU A 27 -7.82 11.11 -12.70
N GLU A 28 -8.18 9.90 -12.32
CA GLU A 28 -9.05 9.00 -13.10
C GLU A 28 -10.04 8.24 -12.21
N PRO A 29 -11.02 8.94 -11.63
CA PRO A 29 -11.88 8.38 -10.58
C PRO A 29 -12.77 7.21 -11.04
N LEU A 30 -13.03 7.07 -12.32
CA LEU A 30 -13.80 5.95 -12.87
C LEU A 30 -12.97 4.68 -13.07
N LYS A 31 -11.65 4.79 -13.00
CA LYS A 31 -10.73 3.68 -13.32
C LYS A 31 -9.82 3.28 -12.16
N ARG A 32 -9.60 4.18 -11.20
CA ARG A 32 -8.59 4.03 -10.16
C ARG A 32 -9.19 4.06 -8.78
N ILE A 33 -8.83 3.11 -7.94
CA ILE A 33 -9.28 3.02 -6.55
C ILE A 33 -8.12 2.75 -5.60
N ARG A 34 -8.35 3.03 -4.33
CA ARG A 34 -7.35 2.94 -3.27
C ARG A 34 -7.81 2.01 -2.16
N TRP A 35 -6.91 1.17 -1.67
CA TRP A 35 -7.05 0.44 -0.42
C TRP A 35 -6.03 0.95 0.60
N ASN A 36 -6.48 1.17 1.83
CA ASN A 36 -5.62 1.49 2.97
C ASN A 36 -6.16 0.79 4.22
N ASN A 37 -5.30 -0.01 4.87
CA ASN A 37 -5.70 -0.76 6.07
C ASN A 37 -6.17 0.14 7.20
N ASP A 38 -5.50 1.25 7.43
CA ASP A 38 -5.81 2.16 8.53
C ASP A 38 -7.15 2.86 8.33
N ASP A 39 -7.46 3.27 7.12
CA ASP A 39 -8.76 3.88 6.81
C ASP A 39 -9.89 2.86 7.00
N PHE A 40 -9.67 1.60 6.64
CA PHE A 40 -10.65 0.54 6.89
C PHE A 40 -10.84 0.30 8.40
N ARG A 41 -9.75 0.30 9.18
CA ARG A 41 -9.83 0.19 10.63
C ARG A 41 -10.64 1.34 11.23
N ARG A 42 -10.42 2.57 10.81
CA ARG A 42 -11.15 3.76 11.27
C ARG A 42 -12.63 3.70 10.90
N MET A 43 -12.94 3.17 9.73
CA MET A 43 -14.33 3.00 9.29
C MET A 43 -15.14 2.08 10.21
N MET A 44 -14.48 1.13 10.88
CA MET A 44 -15.12 0.22 11.84
C MET A 44 -15.30 0.82 13.25
N GLY A 45 -14.88 2.05 13.47
CA GLY A 45 -14.98 2.75 14.76
C GLY A 45 -13.61 2.94 15.41
N LYS A 46 -13.39 2.35 16.59
CA LYS A 46 -12.09 2.47 17.27
C LYS A 46 -10.96 1.97 16.37
N TYR A 47 -9.93 2.80 16.21
CA TYR A 47 -8.84 2.57 15.25
C TYR A 47 -8.11 1.23 15.46
N TRP A 48 -7.69 0.93 16.68
CA TRP A 48 -6.94 -0.29 16.95
C TRP A 48 -7.69 -1.24 17.88
N VAL A 49 -8.13 -2.35 17.31
CA VAL A 49 -8.76 -3.47 18.02
C VAL A 49 -8.18 -4.75 17.43
N PRO A 50 -7.18 -5.38 18.08
CA PRO A 50 -6.47 -6.55 17.52
C PRO A 50 -7.40 -7.69 17.07
N GLN A 51 -8.52 -7.90 17.78
CA GLN A 51 -9.50 -8.93 17.45
C GLN A 51 -10.18 -8.73 16.09
N ARG A 52 -10.08 -7.51 15.50
CA ARG A 52 -10.65 -7.19 14.19
C ARG A 52 -9.68 -7.39 13.02
N GLU A 53 -8.41 -7.72 13.28
CA GLU A 53 -7.41 -7.82 12.21
C GLU A 53 -7.71 -8.96 11.23
N GLY A 54 -8.34 -10.03 11.69
CA GLY A 54 -8.85 -11.08 10.80
C GLY A 54 -9.90 -10.57 9.80
N MET A 55 -10.78 -9.65 10.24
CA MET A 55 -11.76 -9.01 9.39
C MET A 55 -11.10 -8.03 8.39
N VAL A 56 -10.09 -7.29 8.82
CA VAL A 56 -9.31 -6.41 7.91
C VAL A 56 -8.71 -7.23 6.78
N ALA A 57 -8.07 -8.35 7.09
CA ALA A 57 -7.48 -9.24 6.09
C ALA A 57 -8.52 -9.84 5.14
N ALA A 58 -9.66 -10.31 5.67
CA ALA A 58 -10.74 -10.88 4.87
C ALA A 58 -11.36 -9.85 3.93
N MET A 59 -11.64 -8.65 4.42
CA MET A 59 -12.22 -7.58 3.62
C MET A 59 -11.25 -7.07 2.56
N LYS A 60 -9.94 -7.00 2.88
CA LYS A 60 -8.91 -6.70 1.88
C LYS A 60 -8.98 -7.70 0.73
N HIS A 61 -9.01 -8.98 1.05
CA HIS A 61 -9.09 -10.03 0.03
C HIS A 61 -10.34 -9.91 -0.85
N MET A 62 -11.50 -9.68 -0.24
CA MET A 62 -12.77 -9.47 -0.96
C MET A 62 -12.73 -8.22 -1.84
N PHE A 63 -12.16 -7.13 -1.32
CA PHE A 63 -12.00 -5.88 -2.06
C PHE A 63 -11.18 -6.09 -3.34
N PHE A 64 -10.03 -6.75 -3.24
CA PHE A 64 -9.17 -6.98 -4.40
C PHE A 64 -9.82 -7.91 -5.43
N ASN A 65 -10.46 -8.98 -4.99
CA ASN A 65 -11.17 -9.87 -5.90
C ASN A 65 -12.26 -9.12 -6.69
N GLU A 66 -13.08 -8.34 -6.00
CA GLU A 66 -14.15 -7.58 -6.64
C GLU A 66 -13.61 -6.47 -7.56
N ALA A 67 -12.60 -5.75 -7.11
CA ALA A 67 -11.98 -4.69 -7.89
C ALA A 67 -11.33 -5.20 -9.18
N MET A 68 -10.66 -6.34 -9.11
CA MET A 68 -10.05 -6.97 -10.29
C MET A 68 -11.11 -7.46 -11.29
N LEU A 69 -12.23 -8.00 -10.81
CA LEU A 69 -13.34 -8.39 -11.69
C LEU A 69 -14.00 -7.18 -12.38
N ARG A 70 -13.88 -6.00 -11.81
CA ARG A 70 -14.44 -4.76 -12.36
C ARG A 70 -13.42 -3.90 -13.11
N GLU A 71 -12.24 -4.44 -13.41
CA GLU A 71 -11.21 -3.79 -14.20
C GLU A 71 -10.63 -2.50 -13.61
N TYR A 72 -10.65 -2.37 -12.27
CA TYR A 72 -10.01 -1.22 -11.63
C TYR A 72 -8.49 -1.37 -11.57
N ASP A 73 -7.78 -0.29 -11.84
CA ASP A 73 -6.41 -0.13 -11.40
C ASP A 73 -6.41 0.23 -9.92
N ILE A 74 -5.53 -0.40 -9.12
CA ILE A 74 -5.62 -0.33 -7.66
C ILE A 74 -4.30 0.12 -7.09
N VAL A 75 -4.34 1.11 -6.18
CA VAL A 75 -3.19 1.44 -5.35
C VAL A 75 -3.38 0.88 -3.93
N VAL A 76 -2.39 0.13 -3.47
CA VAL A 76 -2.32 -0.39 -2.10
C VAL A 76 -1.48 0.59 -1.29
N ASP A 77 -2.17 1.49 -0.61
CA ASP A 77 -1.56 2.57 0.18
C ASP A 77 -1.30 2.11 1.61
N ASN A 78 -0.29 1.27 1.76
CA ASN A 78 0.25 0.80 3.03
C ASN A 78 1.77 0.95 2.99
N MET A 79 2.48 0.56 4.05
CA MET A 79 3.94 0.61 4.05
C MET A 79 4.55 -0.36 3.03
N ASN A 80 3.98 -1.55 2.89
CA ASN A 80 4.37 -2.60 1.94
C ASN A 80 5.86 -2.92 1.94
N LEU A 81 6.52 -2.78 3.10
CA LEU A 81 7.94 -3.07 3.27
C LEU A 81 8.21 -4.53 3.62
N ASN A 82 7.22 -5.21 4.21
CA ASN A 82 7.33 -6.63 4.51
C ASN A 82 7.23 -7.44 3.21
N PRO A 83 8.23 -8.31 2.89
CA PRO A 83 8.20 -9.14 1.68
C PRO A 83 6.95 -10.02 1.53
N LYS A 84 6.27 -10.34 2.63
CA LYS A 84 5.02 -11.11 2.61
C LYS A 84 3.88 -10.38 1.90
N GLU A 85 3.85 -9.05 1.96
CA GLU A 85 2.85 -8.24 1.26
C GLU A 85 3.04 -8.35 -0.27
N GLU A 86 4.26 -8.20 -0.72
CA GLU A 86 4.57 -8.39 -2.14
C GLU A 86 4.21 -9.80 -2.63
N ALA A 87 4.58 -10.83 -1.86
CA ALA A 87 4.27 -12.22 -2.17
C ALA A 87 2.75 -12.46 -2.25
N TYR A 88 1.98 -11.87 -1.36
CA TYR A 88 0.52 -11.95 -1.36
C TYR A 88 -0.06 -11.39 -2.68
N PHE A 89 0.35 -10.21 -3.09
CA PHE A 89 -0.16 -9.59 -4.32
C PHE A 89 0.31 -10.31 -5.58
N ARG A 90 1.53 -10.81 -5.62
CA ARG A 90 1.99 -11.66 -6.72
C ARG A 90 1.13 -12.91 -6.86
N ALA A 91 0.80 -13.55 -5.74
CA ALA A 91 -0.01 -14.77 -5.75
C ALA A 91 -1.44 -14.53 -6.27
N ILE A 92 -2.10 -13.45 -5.84
CA ILE A 92 -3.46 -13.15 -6.34
C ILE A 92 -3.46 -12.74 -7.81
N ILE A 93 -2.45 -12.00 -8.26
CA ILE A 93 -2.29 -11.63 -9.67
C ILE A 93 -2.05 -12.88 -10.52
N ASP A 94 -1.14 -13.74 -10.11
CA ASP A 94 -0.85 -14.99 -10.83
C ASP A 94 -2.09 -15.87 -10.95
N LYS A 95 -2.83 -16.02 -9.86
CA LYS A 95 -4.09 -16.77 -9.86
C LYS A 95 -5.11 -16.17 -10.83
N PHE A 96 -5.27 -14.85 -10.81
CA PHE A 96 -6.19 -14.14 -11.70
C PHE A 96 -5.77 -14.33 -13.17
N ASN A 97 -4.52 -14.08 -13.49
CA ASN A 97 -4.01 -14.16 -14.87
C ASN A 97 -4.06 -15.58 -15.41
N ASN A 98 -3.78 -16.59 -14.58
CA ASN A 98 -3.78 -18.00 -14.99
C ASN A 98 -5.20 -18.59 -15.11
N SER A 99 -6.23 -17.92 -14.63
CA SER A 99 -7.61 -18.39 -14.75
C SER A 99 -8.10 -18.41 -16.20
N ASN A 100 -7.56 -17.53 -17.05
CA ASN A 100 -7.94 -17.36 -18.46
C ASN A 100 -9.44 -17.17 -18.70
N LEU A 101 -10.16 -16.70 -17.67
CA LEU A 101 -11.61 -16.48 -17.74
C LEU A 101 -11.96 -15.13 -18.36
N LEU A 102 -11.01 -14.21 -18.36
CA LEU A 102 -11.21 -12.84 -18.80
C LEU A 102 -10.13 -12.46 -19.82
N ASP A 103 -10.43 -11.47 -20.63
CA ASP A 103 -9.57 -11.02 -21.75
C ASP A 103 -8.59 -9.90 -21.35
N TYR A 104 -8.37 -9.74 -20.06
CA TYR A 104 -7.39 -8.79 -19.50
C TYR A 104 -6.59 -9.42 -18.37
N THR A 105 -5.45 -8.82 -18.08
CA THR A 105 -4.53 -9.29 -17.04
C THR A 105 -4.15 -8.14 -16.10
N TYR A 106 -3.52 -8.49 -14.99
CA TYR A 106 -2.96 -7.54 -14.03
C TYR A 106 -1.45 -7.69 -13.96
N GLU A 107 -0.77 -6.59 -13.68
CA GLU A 107 0.64 -6.56 -13.35
C GLU A 107 0.87 -5.84 -12.02
N LEU A 108 1.96 -6.16 -11.35
CA LEU A 108 2.36 -5.53 -10.10
C LEU A 108 3.37 -4.42 -10.39
N GLU A 109 3.10 -3.23 -9.88
CA GLU A 109 4.01 -2.09 -9.94
C GLU A 109 4.33 -1.57 -8.53
N PHE A 110 5.38 -0.80 -8.40
CA PHE A 110 5.79 -0.18 -7.13
C PHE A 110 5.90 1.32 -7.28
N LYS A 111 5.46 2.04 -6.24
CA LYS A 111 5.71 3.47 -6.08
C LYS A 111 6.46 3.67 -4.78
N ASP A 112 7.73 4.02 -4.87
CA ASP A 112 8.64 4.06 -3.74
C ASP A 112 8.80 5.47 -3.16
N PHE A 113 8.74 5.53 -1.82
CA PHE A 113 8.95 6.71 -0.99
C PHE A 113 10.07 6.42 0.01
N LEU A 114 11.15 5.80 -0.49
CA LEU A 114 12.24 5.26 0.33
C LEU A 114 13.32 6.29 0.66
N ASP A 115 13.37 7.39 -0.09
CA ASP A 115 14.38 8.44 0.08
C ASP A 115 14.01 9.50 1.12
N ILE A 116 12.76 9.46 1.61
CA ILE A 116 12.31 10.39 2.65
C ILE A 116 12.92 9.97 3.99
N THR A 117 13.61 10.90 4.65
CA THR A 117 14.26 10.62 5.93
C THR A 117 13.24 10.43 7.06
N PRO A 118 13.56 9.65 8.11
CA PRO A 118 12.66 9.52 9.25
C PRO A 118 12.41 10.87 9.95
N GLU A 119 13.36 11.79 9.93
CA GLU A 119 13.22 13.15 10.47
C GLU A 119 12.13 13.92 9.72
N GLU A 120 12.13 13.87 8.39
CA GLU A 120 11.09 14.48 7.56
C GLU A 120 9.72 13.86 7.81
N CYS A 121 9.67 12.54 7.97
CA CYS A 121 8.44 11.82 8.30
C CYS A 121 7.86 12.27 9.65
N ILE A 122 8.71 12.42 10.66
CA ILE A 122 8.33 12.90 12.01
C ILE A 122 7.79 14.32 11.93
N GLU A 123 8.46 15.19 11.18
CA GLU A 123 8.05 16.58 11.00
C GLU A 123 6.66 16.69 10.33
N ARG A 124 6.43 15.89 9.30
CA ARG A 124 5.13 15.83 8.63
C ARG A 124 4.04 15.25 9.55
N ASP A 125 4.37 14.21 10.31
CA ASP A 125 3.44 13.57 11.25
C ASP A 125 3.03 14.53 12.37
N ALA A 126 3.94 15.38 12.85
CA ALA A 126 3.65 16.37 13.88
C ALA A 126 2.55 17.36 13.48
N LYS A 127 2.28 17.52 12.19
CA LYS A 127 1.23 18.38 11.65
C LYS A 127 -0.14 17.68 11.55
N ARG A 128 -0.20 16.38 11.82
CA ARG A 128 -1.43 15.59 11.77
C ARG A 128 -2.18 15.65 13.09
N GLU A 129 -3.47 15.35 13.03
CA GLU A 129 -4.36 15.35 14.20
C GLU A 129 -5.03 14.00 14.41
N GLY A 130 -5.44 13.74 15.67
CA GLY A 130 -6.17 12.54 16.05
C GLY A 130 -5.42 11.24 15.75
N SER A 131 -6.15 10.22 15.31
CA SER A 131 -5.59 8.90 14.98
C SER A 131 -4.68 8.89 13.75
N ASN A 132 -4.64 9.98 12.98
CA ASN A 132 -3.73 10.14 11.85
C ASN A 132 -2.31 10.45 12.31
N ARG A 133 -2.15 10.99 13.53
CA ARG A 133 -0.84 11.25 14.13
C ARG A 133 -0.29 9.99 14.75
N ILE A 134 0.85 9.55 14.28
CA ILE A 134 1.51 8.30 14.69
C ILE A 134 2.43 8.50 15.89
N GLY A 135 3.20 9.57 15.88
CA GLY A 135 4.18 9.90 16.93
C GLY A 135 5.61 9.51 16.56
N LYS A 136 6.54 10.32 17.07
CA LYS A 136 7.97 10.20 16.81
C LYS A 136 8.53 8.81 17.12
N ASP A 137 8.20 8.26 18.29
CA ASP A 137 8.78 6.99 18.75
C ASP A 137 8.36 5.81 17.86
N VAL A 138 7.11 5.79 17.43
CA VAL A 138 6.58 4.75 16.53
C VAL A 138 7.23 4.85 15.15
N ILE A 139 7.41 6.06 14.63
CA ILE A 139 8.06 6.28 13.32
C ILE A 139 9.52 5.82 13.37
N MET A 140 10.26 6.17 14.43
CA MET A 140 11.65 5.74 14.60
C MET A 140 11.78 4.23 14.78
N GLU A 141 10.88 3.62 15.55
CA GLU A 141 10.83 2.18 15.72
C GLU A 141 10.57 1.47 14.38
N THR A 142 9.62 1.97 13.62
CA THR A 142 9.30 1.44 12.29
C THR A 142 10.49 1.58 11.34
N TYR A 143 11.12 2.75 11.31
CA TYR A 143 12.31 2.96 10.49
C TYR A 143 13.43 2.00 10.85
N ASN A 144 13.74 1.85 12.14
CA ASN A 144 14.78 0.93 12.60
C ASN A 144 14.46 -0.52 12.25
N ARG A 145 13.19 -0.91 12.32
CA ARG A 145 12.74 -2.26 11.93
C ARG A 145 12.96 -2.55 10.45
N TYR A 146 12.72 -1.58 9.59
CA TYR A 146 12.76 -1.73 8.13
C TYR A 146 13.97 -1.11 7.45
N LYS A 147 14.91 -0.59 8.21
CA LYS A 147 16.10 0.09 7.67
C LYS A 147 16.89 -0.75 6.67
N GLU A 148 17.14 -2.00 7.00
CA GLU A 148 17.84 -2.92 6.11
C GLU A 148 17.02 -3.20 4.85
N ARG A 149 15.73 -3.45 4.99
CA ARG A 149 14.83 -3.67 3.86
C ARG A 149 14.75 -2.45 2.94
N ILE A 150 14.68 -1.26 3.49
CA ILE A 150 14.69 -0.01 2.72
C ILE A 150 15.99 0.12 1.93
N ASN A 151 17.12 -0.17 2.54
CA ASN A 151 18.43 -0.11 1.87
C ASN A 151 18.53 -1.15 0.75
N GLU A 152 18.04 -2.37 0.96
CA GLU A 152 17.96 -3.41 -0.09
C GLU A 152 17.13 -2.93 -1.29
N LEU A 153 15.95 -2.38 -1.04
CA LEU A 153 15.06 -1.88 -2.09
C LEU A 153 15.68 -0.72 -2.87
N LYS A 154 16.33 0.21 -2.18
CA LYS A 154 17.08 1.31 -2.83
C LYS A 154 18.19 0.79 -3.71
N HIS A 155 18.92 -0.22 -3.25
CA HIS A 155 20.00 -0.85 -4.00
C HIS A 155 19.48 -1.54 -5.26
N GLU A 156 18.40 -2.32 -5.15
CA GLU A 156 17.73 -2.95 -6.28
C GLU A 156 17.26 -1.91 -7.32
N ASN A 157 16.65 -0.82 -6.88
CA ASN A 157 16.18 0.25 -7.75
C ASN A 157 17.34 0.92 -8.52
N ASN A 158 18.49 1.10 -7.88
CA ASN A 158 19.68 1.69 -8.51
C ASN A 158 20.36 0.72 -9.48
N SER A 159 20.30 -0.58 -9.24
CA SER A 159 20.88 -1.61 -10.13
C SER A 159 20.07 -1.81 -11.41
N ASN A 160 18.79 -1.43 -11.41
CA ASN A 160 17.88 -1.56 -12.55
C ASN A 160 17.83 -0.30 -13.46
N LYS A 161 18.66 0.70 -13.17
CA LYS A 161 18.77 1.94 -13.97
C LYS A 161 19.92 1.85 -15.01
#